data_f9c98fb04614cd78a720c178c55b10b5
#
_entry.id   f9c98fb04614cd78a720c178c55b10b5
#
_cell.length_a   1.000
_cell.length_b   1.000
_cell.length_c   1.000
_cell.angle_alpha   90.00
_cell.angle_beta   90.00
_cell.angle_gamma   90.00
#
_symmetry.space_group_name_H-M   'P 1'
#
loop_
_entity.id
_entity.type
_entity.pdbx_description
1 polymer ?
#
loop_
_entity_poly.entity_id
_entity_poly.type
_entity_poly.pdbx_seq_one_letter_code
_entity_poly.pdbx_strand_id
1 'polypeptide(L)'
;MPSKDAASPGPSPVERGKYLVWTGGCNDCHTPKKMGPQGMPELDTTRLLSGHPEEAKLPPPPALAPGPWLAVFAWDLTAAAGPWGVSYAVNLTPDQNTGIGIWTEEMFLGAMKTGKHMGTSRPILPPMPWETIRNYRDEDLKAMFAYLKSIPPLKNRVPEAVIAAPPPAAPAKP
;
A
#
# COMPACT_ATOMS: atom_id res chain seq x y z
N MET A 1 15.75 9.20 -50.22
CA MET A 1 16.21 9.39 -48.85
C MET A 1 15.12 8.84 -47.94
N PRO A 2 15.40 7.82 -47.14
CA PRO A 2 14.35 7.30 -46.22
C PRO A 2 14.08 8.33 -45.11
N SER A 3 12.80 8.53 -44.81
CA SER A 3 12.29 9.36 -43.71
C SER A 3 12.91 8.98 -42.38
N LYS A 4 13.28 10.01 -41.63
CA LYS A 4 13.70 9.87 -40.24
C LYS A 4 12.64 9.15 -39.44
N ASP A 5 13.08 8.16 -38.70
CA ASP A 5 12.32 7.40 -37.72
C ASP A 5 11.44 8.33 -36.87
N ALA A 6 10.13 8.23 -37.04
CA ALA A 6 9.21 8.75 -36.06
C ALA A 6 9.44 7.91 -34.79
N ALA A 7 10.00 8.55 -33.75
CA ALA A 7 10.17 7.93 -32.45
C ALA A 7 8.82 7.33 -32.02
N SER A 8 8.80 6.05 -31.70
CA SER A 8 7.61 5.40 -31.17
C SER A 8 7.06 6.24 -29.99
N PRO A 9 5.75 6.51 -29.93
CA PRO A 9 5.21 7.21 -28.79
C PRO A 9 5.60 6.48 -27.50
N GLY A 10 6.05 7.22 -26.50
CA GLY A 10 6.40 6.65 -25.20
C GLY A 10 5.21 5.88 -24.58
N PRO A 11 5.43 5.14 -23.49
CA PRO A 11 4.38 4.35 -22.85
C PRO A 11 3.22 5.26 -22.44
N SER A 12 2.00 4.74 -22.57
CA SER A 12 0.79 5.42 -22.07
C SER A 12 0.90 5.64 -20.54
N PRO A 13 0.13 6.59 -19.97
CA PRO A 13 0.11 6.78 -18.51
C PRO A 13 -0.22 5.49 -17.75
N VAL A 14 -1.13 4.66 -18.26
CA VAL A 14 -1.49 3.38 -17.63
C VAL A 14 -0.33 2.38 -17.67
N GLU A 15 0.36 2.25 -18.81
CA GLU A 15 1.53 1.35 -18.92
C GLU A 15 2.67 1.81 -18.03
N ARG A 16 2.95 3.11 -17.99
CA ARG A 16 3.94 3.68 -17.08
C ARG A 16 3.55 3.46 -15.62
N GLY A 17 2.29 3.70 -15.28
CA GLY A 17 1.75 3.49 -13.94
C GLY A 17 1.85 2.02 -13.51
N LYS A 18 1.52 1.08 -14.40
CA LYS A 18 1.71 -0.35 -14.17
C LYS A 18 3.17 -0.66 -13.84
N TYR A 19 4.10 -0.18 -14.65
CA TYR A 19 5.53 -0.38 -14.40
C TYR A 19 5.93 0.15 -13.02
N LEU A 20 5.53 1.38 -12.67
CA LEU A 20 5.89 2.01 -11.40
C LEU A 20 5.27 1.30 -10.18
N VAL A 21 4.01 0.86 -10.25
CA VAL A 21 3.34 0.10 -9.19
C VAL A 21 4.02 -1.25 -8.96
N TRP A 22 4.42 -1.93 -10.03
CA TRP A 22 5.11 -3.22 -9.92
C TRP A 22 6.54 -3.06 -9.40
N THR A 23 7.32 -2.15 -9.96
CA THR A 23 8.72 -1.94 -9.56
C THR A 23 8.86 -1.21 -8.23
N GLY A 24 7.84 -0.43 -7.85
CA GLY A 24 7.76 0.25 -6.54
C GLY A 24 7.34 -0.66 -5.40
N GLY A 25 7.12 -1.97 -5.63
CA GLY A 25 6.84 -2.95 -4.59
C GLY A 25 5.43 -2.85 -3.98
N CYS A 26 4.47 -2.16 -4.63
CA CYS A 26 3.11 -2.03 -4.07
C CYS A 26 2.44 -3.40 -3.86
N ASN A 27 2.71 -4.35 -4.77
CA ASN A 27 2.18 -5.71 -4.68
C ASN A 27 2.72 -6.50 -3.48
N ASP A 28 3.89 -6.14 -2.94
CA ASP A 28 4.51 -6.89 -1.85
C ASP A 28 3.63 -6.91 -0.59
N CYS A 29 2.94 -5.80 -0.33
CA CYS A 29 2.02 -5.65 0.80
C CYS A 29 0.55 -5.59 0.38
N HIS A 30 0.23 -4.98 -0.77
CA HIS A 30 -1.16 -4.74 -1.17
C HIS A 30 -1.81 -5.89 -1.95
N THR A 31 -1.06 -6.94 -2.28
CA THR A 31 -1.61 -8.17 -2.88
C THR A 31 -1.49 -9.32 -1.88
N PRO A 32 -2.62 -9.96 -1.50
CA PRO A 32 -2.57 -11.16 -0.67
C PRO A 32 -1.70 -12.24 -1.30
N LYS A 33 -1.20 -13.11 -0.46
CA LYS A 33 -0.41 -14.26 -0.91
C LYS A 33 -1.16 -15.55 -0.63
N LYS A 34 -0.88 -16.56 -1.43
CA LYS A 34 -1.27 -17.94 -1.24
C LYS A 34 -0.02 -18.80 -1.10
N MET A 35 -0.18 -19.97 -0.50
CA MET A 35 0.92 -20.93 -0.40
C MET A 35 1.18 -21.52 -1.78
N GLY A 36 2.38 -21.30 -2.29
CA GLY A 36 2.83 -21.88 -3.54
C GLY A 36 3.23 -23.37 -3.38
N PRO A 37 3.49 -24.07 -4.50
CA PRO A 37 3.77 -25.52 -4.52
C PRO A 37 4.97 -25.93 -3.66
N GLN A 38 5.91 -25.04 -3.42
CA GLN A 38 7.12 -25.29 -2.63
C GLN A 38 7.00 -24.83 -1.17
N GLY A 39 5.81 -24.48 -0.72
CA GLY A 39 5.58 -23.96 0.62
C GLY A 39 6.06 -22.50 0.80
N MET A 40 6.37 -21.80 -0.27
CA MET A 40 6.73 -20.38 -0.24
C MET A 40 5.54 -19.50 -0.62
N PRO A 41 5.39 -18.32 -0.01
CA PRO A 41 4.33 -17.38 -0.38
C PRO A 41 4.46 -16.91 -1.83
N GLU A 42 3.37 -17.01 -2.58
CA GLU A 42 3.25 -16.46 -3.94
C GLU A 42 2.12 -15.45 -3.99
N LEU A 43 2.24 -14.43 -4.85
CA LEU A 43 1.17 -13.45 -5.05
C LEU A 43 -0.12 -14.16 -5.52
N ASP A 44 -1.23 -13.88 -4.88
CA ASP A 44 -2.54 -14.26 -5.41
C ASP A 44 -2.93 -13.29 -6.53
N THR A 45 -2.64 -13.68 -7.76
CA THR A 45 -2.91 -12.86 -8.95
C THR A 45 -4.39 -12.61 -9.21
N THR A 46 -5.28 -13.38 -8.57
CA THR A 46 -6.74 -13.15 -8.65
C THR A 46 -7.20 -12.02 -7.73
N ARG A 47 -6.34 -11.59 -6.80
CA ARG A 47 -6.62 -10.56 -5.80
C ARG A 47 -5.58 -9.42 -5.82
N LEU A 48 -5.01 -9.12 -6.99
CA LEU A 48 -4.00 -8.08 -7.15
C LEU A 48 -4.46 -6.75 -6.52
N LEU A 49 -3.63 -6.19 -5.66
CA LEU A 49 -3.81 -4.88 -5.02
C LEU A 49 -5.09 -4.74 -4.18
N SER A 50 -5.73 -5.84 -3.79
CA SER A 50 -6.96 -5.82 -2.98
C SER A 50 -6.72 -5.55 -1.49
N GLY A 51 -5.47 -5.54 -1.03
CA GLY A 51 -5.12 -5.32 0.38
C GLY A 51 -5.29 -6.57 1.26
N HIS A 52 -5.27 -6.37 2.57
CA HIS A 52 -5.46 -7.45 3.54
C HIS A 52 -6.83 -8.09 3.40
N PRO A 53 -6.94 -9.44 3.30
CA PRO A 53 -8.23 -10.10 3.09
C PRO A 53 -9.21 -9.86 4.25
N GLU A 54 -10.46 -9.48 3.96
CA GLU A 54 -11.49 -9.22 4.98
C GLU A 54 -11.84 -10.46 5.81
N GLU A 55 -11.67 -11.64 5.23
CA GLU A 55 -11.92 -12.92 5.89
C GLU A 55 -10.73 -13.41 6.75
N ALA A 56 -9.54 -12.83 6.59
CA ALA A 56 -8.36 -13.26 7.33
C ALA A 56 -8.43 -12.81 8.78
N LYS A 57 -8.43 -13.79 9.70
CA LYS A 57 -8.42 -13.54 11.14
C LYS A 57 -7.01 -13.76 11.66
N LEU A 58 -6.30 -12.69 11.95
CA LEU A 58 -5.00 -12.77 12.60
C LEU A 58 -5.18 -12.90 14.11
N PRO A 59 -4.40 -13.77 14.78
CA PRO A 59 -4.30 -13.72 16.23
C PRO A 59 -3.67 -12.38 16.65
N PRO A 60 -3.79 -11.98 17.93
CA PRO A 60 -3.04 -10.85 18.43
C PRO A 60 -1.55 -10.97 18.07
N PRO A 61 -0.90 -9.88 17.62
CA PRO A 61 0.52 -9.93 17.29
C PRO A 61 1.34 -10.32 18.51
N PRO A 62 2.47 -11.05 18.35
CA PRO A 62 3.36 -11.34 19.45
C PRO A 62 3.88 -10.04 20.06
N ALA A 63 4.02 -10.02 21.38
CA ALA A 63 4.65 -8.89 22.05
C ALA A 63 6.11 -8.77 21.61
N LEU A 64 6.48 -7.59 21.08
CA LEU A 64 7.88 -7.30 20.80
C LEU A 64 8.55 -6.94 22.12
N ALA A 65 9.53 -7.75 22.54
CA ALA A 65 10.39 -7.40 23.67
C ALA A 65 11.19 -6.12 23.34
N PRO A 66 11.54 -5.30 24.35
CA PRO A 66 12.48 -4.19 24.14
C PRO A 66 13.76 -4.70 23.50
N GLY A 67 14.13 -4.14 22.36
CA GLY A 67 15.30 -4.62 21.61
C GLY A 67 15.39 -3.99 20.22
N PRO A 68 16.25 -4.55 19.35
CA PRO A 68 16.50 -3.97 18.02
C PRO A 68 15.38 -4.24 17.02
N TRP A 69 14.41 -5.10 17.33
CA TRP A 69 13.30 -5.45 16.42
C TRP A 69 12.19 -4.41 16.50
N LEU A 70 11.87 -3.77 15.37
CA LEU A 70 10.88 -2.70 15.32
C LEU A 70 9.47 -3.20 15.05
N ALA A 71 9.32 -4.25 14.24
CA ALA A 71 8.02 -4.70 13.76
C ALA A 71 7.99 -6.20 13.49
N VAL A 72 6.80 -6.74 13.48
CA VAL A 72 6.49 -8.08 12.97
C VAL A 72 5.46 -7.95 11.84
N PHE A 73 5.48 -8.92 10.92
CA PHE A 73 4.59 -8.97 9.76
C PHE A 73 3.77 -10.24 9.77
N ALA A 74 2.54 -10.16 9.27
CA ALA A 74 1.81 -11.35 8.86
C ALA A 74 2.60 -12.09 7.76
N TRP A 75 2.42 -13.41 7.65
CA TRP A 75 3.18 -14.25 6.72
C TRP A 75 3.05 -13.81 5.24
N ASP A 76 1.93 -13.18 4.89
CA ASP A 76 1.60 -12.69 3.55
C ASP A 76 1.97 -11.21 3.34
N LEU A 77 2.55 -10.56 4.35
CA LEU A 77 2.96 -9.16 4.40
C LEU A 77 1.82 -8.14 4.31
N THR A 78 0.55 -8.57 4.35
CA THR A 78 -0.59 -7.64 4.24
C THR A 78 -0.96 -6.97 5.57
N ALA A 79 -0.36 -7.38 6.67
CA ALA A 79 -0.51 -6.75 7.98
C ALA A 79 0.84 -6.65 8.69
N ALA A 80 0.99 -5.61 9.51
CA ALA A 80 2.19 -5.39 10.32
C ALA A 80 1.83 -4.83 11.69
N ALA A 81 2.60 -5.20 12.71
CA ALA A 81 2.46 -4.68 14.07
C ALA A 81 3.80 -4.14 14.56
N GLY A 82 3.75 -3.02 15.26
CA GLY A 82 4.90 -2.32 15.82
C GLY A 82 4.49 -1.27 16.86
N PRO A 83 5.35 -0.31 17.19
CA PRO A 83 5.06 0.74 18.16
C PRO A 83 3.83 1.60 17.82
N TRP A 84 3.41 1.61 16.55
CA TRP A 84 2.20 2.31 16.08
C TRP A 84 0.90 1.54 16.32
N GLY A 85 0.98 0.27 16.69
CA GLY A 85 -0.15 -0.65 16.78
C GLY A 85 -0.17 -1.67 15.65
N VAL A 86 -1.33 -1.96 15.09
CA VAL A 86 -1.50 -2.88 13.95
C VAL A 86 -2.02 -2.11 12.74
N SER A 87 -1.32 -2.24 11.64
CA SER A 87 -1.71 -1.67 10.33
C SER A 87 -1.99 -2.78 9.32
N TYR A 88 -2.92 -2.51 8.42
CA TYR A 88 -3.30 -3.41 7.33
C TYR A 88 -3.13 -2.71 5.99
N ALA A 89 -2.62 -3.44 5.00
CA ALA A 89 -2.51 -2.94 3.64
C ALA A 89 -3.92 -2.71 3.06
N VAL A 90 -4.19 -1.48 2.63
CA VAL A 90 -5.52 -1.07 2.15
C VAL A 90 -5.78 -1.62 0.74
N ASN A 91 -7.06 -1.70 0.37
CA ASN A 91 -7.51 -2.04 -0.97
C ASN A 91 -7.22 -0.88 -1.94
N LEU A 92 -6.32 -1.09 -2.89
CA LEU A 92 -5.93 -0.12 -3.92
C LEU A 92 -6.70 -0.30 -5.23
N THR A 93 -7.64 -1.27 -5.32
CA THR A 93 -8.49 -1.43 -6.50
C THR A 93 -9.54 -0.33 -6.57
N PRO A 94 -10.12 -0.04 -7.76
CA PRO A 94 -11.10 1.03 -7.90
C PRO A 94 -12.52 0.63 -7.45
N ASP A 95 -12.65 -0.24 -6.44
CA ASP A 95 -13.93 -0.51 -5.80
C ASP A 95 -14.45 0.74 -5.08
N GLN A 96 -15.72 1.08 -5.31
CA GLN A 96 -16.32 2.33 -4.83
C GLN A 96 -16.49 2.40 -3.31
N ASN A 97 -16.65 1.25 -2.66
CA ASN A 97 -17.02 1.17 -1.25
C ASN A 97 -15.87 0.71 -0.35
N THR A 98 -14.92 -0.02 -0.90
CA THR A 98 -13.87 -0.68 -0.12
C THR A 98 -12.46 -0.36 -0.60
N GLY A 99 -12.32 0.29 -1.76
CA GLY A 99 -11.05 0.64 -2.38
C GLY A 99 -10.92 2.14 -2.64
N ILE A 100 -10.15 2.47 -3.67
CA ILE A 100 -9.91 3.86 -4.07
C ILE A 100 -10.88 4.36 -5.16
N GLY A 101 -12.03 3.70 -5.34
CA GLY A 101 -12.97 4.04 -6.41
C GLY A 101 -13.46 5.48 -6.40
N ILE A 102 -13.72 6.03 -5.21
CA ILE A 102 -14.16 7.43 -5.03
C ILE A 102 -13.03 8.45 -4.99
N TRP A 103 -11.76 7.99 -4.98
CA TRP A 103 -10.63 8.92 -4.90
C TRP A 103 -10.46 9.69 -6.21
N THR A 104 -10.09 10.95 -6.08
CA THR A 104 -9.60 11.78 -7.19
C THR A 104 -8.09 11.67 -7.31
N GLU A 105 -7.54 12.14 -8.41
CA GLU A 105 -6.09 12.22 -8.62
C GLU A 105 -5.43 13.08 -7.53
N GLU A 106 -6.04 14.20 -7.17
CA GLU A 106 -5.53 15.10 -6.13
C GLU A 106 -5.50 14.43 -4.75
N MET A 107 -6.53 13.63 -4.42
CA MET A 107 -6.54 12.87 -3.17
C MET A 107 -5.40 11.85 -3.12
N PHE A 108 -5.14 11.17 -4.24
CA PHE A 108 -4.04 10.20 -4.30
C PHE A 108 -2.68 10.89 -4.20
N LEU A 109 -2.44 11.95 -4.98
CA LEU A 109 -1.22 12.74 -4.90
C LEU A 109 -1.02 13.29 -3.48
N GLY A 110 -2.06 13.88 -2.93
CA GLY A 110 -2.05 14.39 -1.56
C GLY A 110 -1.67 13.31 -0.55
N ALA A 111 -2.23 12.10 -0.67
CA ALA A 111 -1.91 10.99 0.22
C ALA A 111 -0.42 10.61 0.13
N MET A 112 0.12 10.48 -1.08
CA MET A 112 1.51 10.11 -1.29
C MET A 112 2.49 11.22 -0.86
N LYS A 113 2.12 12.49 -1.04
CA LYS A 113 3.00 13.64 -0.69
C LYS A 113 2.98 13.99 0.79
N THR A 114 1.85 13.81 1.47
CA THR A 114 1.68 14.25 2.87
C THR A 114 1.66 13.12 3.89
N GLY A 115 1.56 11.85 3.45
CA GLY A 115 1.41 10.71 4.33
C GLY A 115 0.07 10.68 5.07
N LYS A 116 -0.98 11.30 4.49
CA LYS A 116 -2.33 11.32 5.06
C LYS A 116 -3.32 10.66 4.11
N HIS A 117 -4.16 9.78 4.62
CA HIS A 117 -5.23 9.15 3.85
C HIS A 117 -6.09 10.22 3.16
N MET A 118 -6.34 10.06 1.86
CA MET A 118 -7.01 11.05 0.98
C MET A 118 -6.33 12.45 1.00
N GLY A 119 -5.07 12.52 1.41
CA GLY A 119 -4.29 13.77 1.47
C GLY A 119 -4.50 14.63 2.72
N THR A 120 -5.56 14.42 3.48
CA THR A 120 -5.96 15.33 4.57
C THR A 120 -6.43 14.65 5.85
N SER A 121 -6.80 13.37 5.82
CA SER A 121 -7.38 12.70 6.97
C SER A 121 -6.31 12.00 7.84
N ARG A 122 -6.58 10.82 8.39
CA ARG A 122 -5.67 10.13 9.30
C ARG A 122 -4.28 9.87 8.70
N PRO A 123 -3.21 9.81 9.51
CA PRO A 123 -1.90 9.42 9.03
C PRO A 123 -1.89 8.03 8.37
N ILE A 124 -1.07 7.88 7.36
CA ILE A 124 -0.70 6.57 6.81
C ILE A 124 0.33 5.97 7.77
N LEU A 125 0.01 4.78 8.27
CA LEU A 125 0.84 4.10 9.26
C LEU A 125 1.99 3.32 8.63
N PRO A 126 3.10 3.13 9.35
CA PRO A 126 4.12 2.18 8.95
C PRO A 126 3.49 0.77 8.75
N PRO A 127 4.06 -0.08 7.89
CA PRO A 127 5.33 0.09 7.19
C PRO A 127 5.20 0.75 5.81
N MET A 128 4.05 1.35 5.46
CA MET A 128 3.87 2.01 4.16
C MET A 128 4.97 3.08 3.95
N PRO A 129 5.85 2.95 2.94
CA PRO A 129 7.02 3.82 2.78
C PRO A 129 6.66 5.10 2.01
N TRP A 130 5.62 5.81 2.46
CA TRP A 130 5.14 7.02 1.79
C TRP A 130 6.23 8.12 1.75
N GLU A 131 7.15 8.16 2.73
CA GLU A 131 8.28 9.08 2.75
C GLU A 131 9.24 8.87 1.56
N THR A 132 9.33 7.63 1.07
CA THR A 132 10.08 7.33 -0.16
C THR A 132 9.23 7.66 -1.38
N ILE A 133 7.96 7.27 -1.37
CA ILE A 133 7.04 7.44 -2.50
C ILE A 133 6.77 8.94 -2.78
N ARG A 134 6.77 9.80 -1.76
CA ARG A 134 6.61 11.27 -1.95
C ARG A 134 7.65 11.90 -2.88
N ASN A 135 8.79 11.23 -3.11
CA ASN A 135 9.84 11.72 -3.97
C ASN A 135 9.62 11.39 -5.46
N TYR A 136 8.62 10.57 -5.79
CA TYR A 136 8.22 10.42 -7.19
C TYR A 136 7.73 11.77 -7.73
N ARG A 137 7.96 12.00 -9.03
CA ARG A 137 7.43 13.18 -9.73
C ARG A 137 5.91 13.08 -9.79
N ASP A 138 5.25 14.22 -9.91
CA ASP A 138 3.80 14.26 -9.94
C ASP A 138 3.21 13.49 -11.13
N GLU A 139 3.88 13.58 -12.30
CA GLU A 139 3.47 12.80 -13.47
C GLU A 139 3.58 11.29 -13.26
N ASP A 140 4.53 10.82 -12.45
CA ASP A 140 4.67 9.40 -12.11
C ASP A 140 3.58 8.95 -11.13
N LEU A 141 3.26 9.75 -10.13
CA LEU A 141 2.14 9.49 -9.21
C LEU A 141 0.79 9.50 -9.95
N LYS A 142 0.59 10.42 -10.90
CA LYS A 142 -0.60 10.44 -11.77
C LYS A 142 -0.69 9.18 -12.63
N ALA A 143 0.43 8.75 -13.20
CA ALA A 143 0.47 7.50 -13.96
C ALA A 143 0.14 6.28 -13.09
N MET A 144 0.69 6.21 -11.87
CA MET A 144 0.34 5.14 -10.90
C MET A 144 -1.15 5.15 -10.59
N PHE A 145 -1.74 6.31 -10.33
CA PHE A 145 -3.17 6.44 -10.08
C PHE A 145 -4.01 6.01 -11.30
N ALA A 146 -3.62 6.43 -12.51
CA ALA A 146 -4.30 6.03 -13.73
C ALA A 146 -4.30 4.50 -13.91
N TYR A 147 -3.20 3.83 -13.61
CA TYR A 147 -3.14 2.36 -13.61
C TYR A 147 -4.06 1.75 -12.55
N LEU A 148 -4.00 2.22 -11.30
CA LEU A 148 -4.84 1.73 -10.22
C LEU A 148 -6.33 1.91 -10.50
N LYS A 149 -6.71 2.96 -11.23
CA LYS A 149 -8.10 3.18 -11.69
C LYS A 149 -8.49 2.32 -12.89
N SER A 150 -7.53 1.74 -13.61
CA SER A 150 -7.78 0.92 -14.82
C SER A 150 -7.91 -0.57 -14.54
N ILE A 151 -7.50 -1.05 -13.37
CA ILE A 151 -7.60 -2.47 -13.01
C ILE A 151 -9.03 -2.83 -12.57
N PRO A 152 -9.42 -4.14 -12.58
CA PRO A 152 -10.73 -4.56 -12.11
C PRO A 152 -10.97 -4.20 -10.64
N PRO A 153 -12.15 -3.66 -10.28
CA PRO A 153 -12.51 -3.43 -8.88
C PRO A 153 -12.69 -4.77 -8.16
N LEU A 154 -12.15 -4.87 -6.95
CA LEU A 154 -12.33 -6.02 -6.07
C LEU A 154 -12.93 -5.53 -4.75
N LYS A 155 -14.10 -6.04 -4.40
CA LYS A 155 -14.71 -5.77 -3.09
C LYS A 155 -13.92 -6.51 -2.02
N ASN A 156 -13.28 -5.77 -1.13
CA ASN A 156 -12.54 -6.30 0.01
C ASN A 156 -12.46 -5.23 1.11
N ARG A 157 -13.19 -5.40 2.20
CA ARG A 157 -13.23 -4.45 3.31
C ARG A 157 -12.10 -4.76 4.29
N VAL A 158 -10.98 -4.12 4.07
CA VAL A 158 -9.82 -4.23 4.96
C VAL A 158 -10.20 -3.78 6.39
N PRO A 159 -9.76 -4.49 7.45
CA PRO A 159 -9.99 -4.06 8.83
C PRO A 159 -9.40 -2.68 9.14
N GLU A 160 -10.00 -1.98 10.09
CA GLU A 160 -9.45 -0.73 10.59
C GLU A 160 -8.15 -0.98 11.36
N ALA A 161 -7.20 -0.06 11.23
CA ALA A 161 -5.95 -0.13 11.98
C ALA A 161 -6.20 -0.02 13.49
N VAL A 162 -5.47 -0.80 14.28
CA VAL A 162 -5.49 -0.72 15.74
C VAL A 162 -4.33 0.18 16.19
N ILE A 163 -4.65 1.37 16.65
CA ILE A 163 -3.63 2.34 17.08
C ILE A 163 -3.12 1.97 18.48
N ALA A 164 -1.80 1.94 18.65
CA ALA A 164 -1.21 1.73 19.96
C ALA A 164 -1.58 2.87 20.92
N ALA A 165 -1.83 2.54 22.20
CA ALA A 165 -1.96 3.56 23.22
C ALA A 165 -0.64 4.38 23.30
N PRO A 166 -0.71 5.70 23.53
CA PRO A 166 0.50 6.47 23.73
C PRO A 166 1.30 5.90 24.91
N PRO A 167 2.64 5.88 24.83
CA PRO A 167 3.46 5.43 25.95
C PRO A 167 3.14 6.27 27.19
N PRO A 168 3.18 5.69 28.40
CA PRO A 168 3.01 6.46 29.62
C PRO A 168 4.01 7.61 29.64
N ALA A 169 3.54 8.78 30.07
CA ALA A 169 4.40 9.96 30.19
C ALA A 169 5.65 9.60 31.01
N ALA A 170 6.83 9.93 30.49
CA ALA A 170 8.05 9.75 31.25
C ALA A 170 7.93 10.49 32.59
N PRO A 171 8.36 9.90 33.72
CA PRO A 171 8.33 10.60 34.97
C PRO A 171 9.11 11.92 34.86
N ALA A 172 8.50 13.00 35.34
CA ALA A 172 9.14 14.30 35.35
C ALA A 172 10.52 14.14 36.06
N LYS A 173 11.57 14.59 35.38
CA LYS A 173 12.89 14.63 36.04
C LYS A 173 12.80 15.53 37.27
N PRO A 174 13.34 15.08 38.42
CA PRO A 174 13.39 15.87 39.61
C PRO A 174 14.23 17.16 39.46
#